data_760616424e0a3af8e49dcc3ebe9f5b73
#
_entry.id   760616424e0a3af8e49dcc3ebe9f5b73
#
_cell.length_a   1.000
_cell.length_b   1.000
_cell.length_c   1.000
_cell.angle_alpha   90.00
_cell.angle_beta   90.00
_cell.angle_gamma   90.00
#
_symmetry.space_group_name_H-M   'P 1'
#
loop_
_entity.id
_entity.type
_entity.pdbx_description
1 polymer ?
#
loop_
_entity_poly.entity_id
_entity_poly.type
_entity_poly.pdbx_seq_one_letter_code
_entity_poly.pdbx_strand_id
1 'polypeptide(L)'
;KSSFWYTLGQEFFSDGLRDINGKDALMILHRSWICELAELESITSKKMAGDIKSFLSQKTDVFRVPYGKVTEEFPRRGIIVGSTNRHDGFLVDETGNRRFWIIKLGENVTIENPIDIESLEKERDQIWAAAVMAYKNGESTYLTKENELIVNEENLDYLIESPWKSVIEQFLDNPSNRHRELTTESVLTEAIEKPIERQTRYDQMQVATILKNLGYEKKRRGTKNCRKWVYIRDSDRVLTSV
;
A
#
# COMPACT_ATOMS: atom_id res chain seq x y z
N LYS A 1 2.44 11.46 17.43
CA LYS A 1 2.17 11.44 15.97
C LYS A 1 0.85 12.15 15.69
N SER A 2 -0.24 11.76 16.33
CA SER A 2 -1.56 12.41 16.17
C SER A 2 -1.54 13.88 16.58
N SER A 3 -0.75 14.26 17.61
CA SER A 3 -0.58 15.66 18.05
C SER A 3 -0.06 16.54 16.91
N PHE A 4 0.82 16.05 16.04
CA PHE A 4 1.33 16.78 14.87
C PHE A 4 0.18 17.15 13.92
N TRP A 5 -0.67 16.20 13.59
CA TRP A 5 -1.80 16.43 12.69
C TRP A 5 -2.88 17.31 13.33
N TYR A 6 -3.10 17.12 14.64
CA TYR A 6 -4.00 17.98 15.41
C TYR A 6 -3.52 19.45 15.40
N THR A 7 -2.22 19.67 15.64
CA THR A 7 -1.66 21.05 15.63
C THR A 7 -1.81 21.71 14.25
N LEU A 8 -1.63 20.97 13.16
CA LEU A 8 -1.85 21.49 11.82
C LEU A 8 -3.32 21.76 11.50
N GLY A 9 -4.21 20.84 11.85
CA GLY A 9 -5.63 20.89 11.46
C GLY A 9 -6.52 21.63 12.46
N GLN A 10 -6.16 21.65 13.75
CA GLN A 10 -6.96 22.19 14.86
C GLN A 10 -8.45 21.78 14.78
N GLU A 11 -9.37 22.73 14.68
CA GLU A 11 -10.81 22.48 14.57
C GLU A 11 -11.23 21.70 13.32
N PHE A 12 -10.36 21.66 12.32
CA PHE A 12 -10.54 20.89 11.07
C PHE A 12 -9.82 19.52 11.09
N PHE A 13 -9.28 19.11 12.23
CA PHE A 13 -8.74 17.78 12.46
C PHE A 13 -9.79 16.86 13.09
N SER A 14 -9.78 15.60 12.70
CA SER A 14 -10.55 14.56 13.36
C SER A 14 -9.76 13.24 13.42
N ASP A 15 -9.72 12.63 14.60
CA ASP A 15 -9.23 11.29 14.88
C ASP A 15 -10.36 10.23 14.94
N GLY A 16 -11.57 10.63 14.59
CA GLY A 16 -12.78 9.81 14.73
C GLY A 16 -13.01 8.79 13.60
N LEU A 17 -12.14 8.74 12.59
CA LEU A 17 -12.30 7.83 11.45
C LEU A 17 -11.85 6.41 11.83
N ARG A 18 -12.77 5.62 12.41
CA ARG A 18 -12.49 4.23 12.86
C ARG A 18 -12.95 3.17 11.87
N ASP A 19 -14.05 3.43 11.16
CA ASP A 19 -14.61 2.54 10.15
C ASP A 19 -14.86 3.29 8.85
N ILE A 20 -14.21 2.86 7.78
CA ILE A 20 -14.32 3.48 6.46
C ILE A 20 -15.62 3.14 5.72
N ASN A 21 -16.36 2.14 6.17
CA ASN A 21 -17.58 1.66 5.51
C ASN A 21 -18.87 2.29 6.08
N GLY A 22 -18.76 3.03 7.19
CA GLY A 22 -19.89 3.64 7.87
C GLY A 22 -20.34 4.95 7.21
N LYS A 23 -21.64 5.25 7.25
CA LYS A 23 -22.17 6.55 6.80
C LYS A 23 -21.61 7.71 7.61
N ASP A 24 -21.33 7.49 8.89
CA ASP A 24 -20.77 8.50 9.80
C ASP A 24 -19.34 8.83 9.42
N ALA A 25 -18.58 7.89 8.86
CA ALA A 25 -17.24 8.11 8.34
C ALA A 25 -17.21 9.19 7.25
N LEU A 26 -18.19 9.18 6.34
CA LEU A 26 -18.29 10.18 5.29
C LEU A 26 -18.59 11.57 5.86
N MET A 27 -19.46 11.65 6.88
CA MET A 27 -19.74 12.94 7.53
C MET A 27 -18.51 13.52 8.24
N ILE A 28 -17.75 12.67 8.93
CA ILE A 28 -16.48 13.07 9.56
C ILE A 28 -15.50 13.54 8.50
N LEU A 29 -15.33 12.79 7.42
CA LEU A 29 -14.41 13.11 6.33
C LEU A 29 -14.74 14.48 5.70
N HIS A 30 -16.01 14.81 5.49
CA HIS A 30 -16.43 16.06 4.86
C HIS A 30 -16.43 17.26 5.80
N ARG A 31 -16.40 17.01 7.11
CA ARG A 31 -16.29 18.06 8.13
C ARG A 31 -14.84 18.50 8.36
N SER A 32 -13.88 17.63 8.08
CA SER A 32 -12.49 17.82 8.48
C SER A 32 -11.58 18.00 7.25
N TRP A 33 -10.50 18.74 7.42
CA TRP A 33 -9.44 18.86 6.39
C TRP A 33 -8.41 17.75 6.54
N ILE A 34 -8.17 17.32 7.78
CA ILE A 34 -7.25 16.24 8.13
C ILE A 34 -8.03 15.22 8.94
N CYS A 35 -8.19 14.02 8.40
CA CYS A 35 -8.82 12.89 9.09
C CYS A 35 -7.77 11.83 9.40
N GLU A 36 -7.59 11.51 10.68
CA GLU A 36 -6.75 10.41 11.08
C GLU A 36 -7.53 9.10 11.04
N LEU A 37 -7.05 8.16 10.24
CA LEU A 37 -7.50 6.78 10.25
C LEU A 37 -6.80 6.08 11.41
N ALA A 38 -7.54 5.82 12.47
CA ALA A 38 -7.03 5.13 13.64
C ALA A 38 -6.63 3.68 13.27
N GLU A 39 -5.60 3.18 13.94
CA GLU A 39 -5.21 1.76 13.89
C GLU A 39 -4.89 1.22 12.48
N LEU A 40 -4.05 1.93 11.71
CA LEU A 40 -3.49 1.37 10.47
C LEU A 40 -2.86 -0.03 10.69
N GLU A 41 -2.45 -0.31 11.91
CA GLU A 41 -1.89 -1.61 12.32
C GLU A 41 -2.92 -2.74 12.35
N SER A 42 -4.21 -2.40 12.44
CA SER A 42 -5.30 -3.39 12.41
C SER A 42 -5.61 -3.89 10.99
N ILE A 43 -5.02 -3.28 9.97
CA ILE A 43 -5.18 -3.71 8.57
C ILE A 43 -4.36 -4.99 8.34
N THR A 44 -4.94 -6.11 8.71
CA THR A 44 -4.25 -7.42 8.66
C THR A 44 -4.66 -8.29 7.48
N SER A 45 -5.69 -7.90 6.74
CA SER A 45 -6.20 -8.69 5.62
C SER A 45 -6.14 -7.99 4.28
N LYS A 46 -5.91 -8.74 3.20
CA LYS A 46 -5.95 -8.20 1.82
C LYS A 46 -7.30 -7.58 1.46
N LYS A 47 -8.40 -8.08 2.03
CA LYS A 47 -9.73 -7.50 1.83
C LYS A 47 -9.78 -6.09 2.40
N MET A 48 -9.38 -5.92 3.65
CA MET A 48 -9.32 -4.59 4.30
C MET A 48 -8.40 -3.64 3.54
N ALA A 49 -7.23 -4.11 3.09
CA ALA A 49 -6.33 -3.30 2.27
C ALA A 49 -6.97 -2.87 0.95
N GLY A 50 -7.75 -3.74 0.30
CA GLY A 50 -8.53 -3.43 -0.89
C GLY A 50 -9.62 -2.39 -0.63
N ASP A 51 -10.36 -2.53 0.45
CA ASP A 51 -11.42 -1.59 0.84
C ASP A 51 -10.83 -0.20 1.13
N ILE A 52 -9.71 -0.13 1.84
CA ILE A 52 -8.99 1.13 2.10
C ILE A 52 -8.48 1.76 0.81
N LYS A 53 -7.85 0.99 -0.08
CA LYS A 53 -7.39 1.50 -1.36
C LYS A 53 -8.53 2.04 -2.22
N SER A 54 -9.68 1.37 -2.21
CA SER A 54 -10.90 1.85 -2.87
C SER A 54 -11.36 3.16 -2.24
N PHE A 55 -11.47 3.19 -0.92
CA PHE A 55 -11.86 4.37 -0.17
C PHE A 55 -10.93 5.57 -0.41
N LEU A 56 -9.61 5.37 -0.38
CA LEU A 56 -8.62 6.43 -0.65
C LEU A 56 -8.67 6.96 -2.08
N SER A 57 -9.11 6.14 -3.04
CA SER A 57 -9.18 6.54 -4.47
C SER A 57 -10.44 7.29 -4.84
N GLN A 58 -11.42 7.30 -3.98
CA GLN A 58 -12.71 7.92 -4.26
C GLN A 58 -12.59 9.43 -4.25
N LYS A 59 -13.06 10.09 -5.32
CA LYS A 59 -12.98 11.56 -5.48
C LYS A 59 -14.24 12.28 -4.98
N THR A 60 -15.36 11.58 -5.01
CA THR A 60 -16.68 12.12 -4.66
C THR A 60 -17.44 11.08 -3.86
N ASP A 61 -18.00 11.46 -2.76
CA ASP A 61 -18.86 10.62 -1.94
C ASP A 61 -20.32 10.96 -2.21
N VAL A 62 -21.17 9.93 -2.19
CA VAL A 62 -22.62 10.07 -2.42
C VAL A 62 -23.34 9.57 -1.19
N PHE A 63 -23.91 10.48 -0.43
CA PHE A 63 -24.67 10.11 0.77
C PHE A 63 -25.81 11.09 1.04
N ARG A 64 -26.69 10.68 1.94
CA ARG A 64 -27.79 11.52 2.40
C ARG A 64 -27.43 12.12 3.74
N VAL A 65 -27.42 13.45 3.83
CA VAL A 65 -27.22 14.17 5.09
C VAL A 65 -28.34 13.78 6.09
N PRO A 66 -28.06 13.72 7.39
CA PRO A 66 -29.08 13.49 8.39
C PRO A 66 -30.27 14.44 8.19
N TYR A 67 -31.48 13.89 8.24
CA TYR A 67 -32.73 14.59 7.96
C TYR A 67 -32.92 15.12 6.51
N GLY A 68 -31.94 14.94 5.63
CA GLY A 68 -32.07 15.27 4.21
C GLY A 68 -33.08 14.35 3.49
N LYS A 69 -33.72 14.86 2.46
CA LYS A 69 -34.72 14.09 1.68
C LYS A 69 -34.09 13.32 0.50
N VAL A 70 -32.99 13.82 -0.02
CA VAL A 70 -32.31 13.29 -1.21
C VAL A 70 -30.84 12.97 -0.90
N THR A 71 -30.26 12.14 -1.75
CA THR A 71 -28.82 11.87 -1.77
C THR A 71 -28.13 12.98 -2.55
N GLU A 72 -27.00 13.43 -2.06
CA GLU A 72 -26.20 14.50 -2.68
C GLU A 72 -24.77 14.03 -2.90
N GLU A 73 -24.06 14.68 -3.82
CA GLU A 73 -22.67 14.39 -4.15
C GLU A 73 -21.76 15.40 -3.43
N PHE A 74 -20.74 14.86 -2.76
CA PHE A 74 -19.77 15.65 -1.99
C PHE A 74 -18.36 15.36 -2.50
N PRO A 75 -17.74 16.27 -3.26
CA PRO A 75 -16.33 16.15 -3.64
C PRO A 75 -15.43 16.14 -2.41
N ARG A 76 -14.49 15.22 -2.35
CA ARG A 76 -13.52 15.16 -1.24
C ARG A 76 -12.53 16.32 -1.31
N ARG A 77 -12.31 16.96 -0.17
CA ARG A 77 -11.43 18.15 -0.03
C ARG A 77 -10.36 17.96 1.03
N GLY A 78 -10.53 16.97 1.91
CA GLY A 78 -9.60 16.67 2.99
C GLY A 78 -8.58 15.60 2.60
N ILE A 79 -7.58 15.44 3.46
CA ILE A 79 -6.60 14.37 3.39
C ILE A 79 -6.86 13.35 4.49
N ILE A 80 -6.46 12.10 4.24
CA ILE A 80 -6.52 11.03 5.22
C ILE A 80 -5.09 10.72 5.63
N VAL A 81 -4.83 10.76 6.91
CA VAL A 81 -3.54 10.45 7.51
C VAL A 81 -3.67 9.25 8.43
N GLY A 82 -2.58 8.59 8.70
CA GLY A 82 -2.54 7.49 9.66
C GLY A 82 -1.17 7.38 10.27
N SER A 83 -1.07 6.74 11.42
CA SER A 83 0.20 6.51 12.09
C SER A 83 0.35 5.03 12.43
N THR A 84 1.59 4.54 12.34
CA THR A 84 1.96 3.18 12.75
C THR A 84 3.26 3.20 13.55
N ASN A 85 3.41 2.23 14.44
CA ASN A 85 4.66 1.94 15.15
C ASN A 85 5.35 0.67 14.60
N ARG A 86 4.76 0.03 13.59
CA ARG A 86 5.33 -1.18 13.00
C ARG A 86 6.56 -0.84 12.17
N HIS A 87 7.64 -1.55 12.45
CA HIS A 87 8.89 -1.51 11.70
C HIS A 87 9.01 -2.71 10.74
N ASP A 88 8.20 -3.75 10.97
CA ASP A 88 8.19 -5.02 10.23
C ASP A 88 7.24 -5.05 9.02
N GLY A 89 6.73 -3.89 8.66
CA GLY A 89 5.77 -3.72 7.58
C GLY A 89 4.32 -3.69 8.05
N PHE A 90 3.50 -3.00 7.27
CA PHE A 90 2.06 -2.87 7.48
C PHE A 90 1.25 -2.90 6.17
N LEU A 91 1.93 -2.85 5.03
CA LEU A 91 1.29 -2.97 3.72
C LEU A 91 1.10 -4.44 3.35
N VAL A 92 -0.14 -4.86 3.21
CA VAL A 92 -0.51 -6.27 2.99
C VAL A 92 -0.49 -6.67 1.52
N ASP A 93 -0.55 -5.70 0.61
CA ASP A 93 -0.69 -5.95 -0.83
C ASP A 93 0.31 -5.10 -1.60
N GLU A 94 1.03 -5.71 -2.52
CA GLU A 94 2.07 -5.08 -3.34
C GLU A 94 1.51 -4.13 -4.39
N THR A 95 0.22 -4.23 -4.70
CA THR A 95 -0.40 -3.42 -5.75
C THR A 95 -1.03 -2.14 -5.21
N GLY A 96 -0.80 -1.04 -5.91
CA GLY A 96 -1.48 0.23 -5.62
C GLY A 96 -1.00 0.97 -4.37
N ASN A 97 0.19 0.65 -3.87
CA ASN A 97 0.79 1.29 -2.69
C ASN A 97 1.18 2.75 -2.92
N ARG A 98 1.22 3.22 -4.17
CA ARG A 98 1.38 4.65 -4.52
C ARG A 98 0.37 5.60 -3.86
N ARG A 99 -0.70 5.05 -3.25
CA ARG A 99 -1.69 5.82 -2.48
C ARG A 99 -1.22 6.15 -1.08
N PHE A 100 -0.22 5.43 -0.59
CA PHE A 100 0.38 5.64 0.73
C PHE A 100 1.67 6.43 0.56
N TRP A 101 1.68 7.64 1.07
CA TRP A 101 2.85 8.49 1.14
C TRP A 101 3.43 8.34 2.53
N ILE A 102 4.40 7.46 2.66
CA ILE A 102 4.98 7.12 3.94
C ILE A 102 6.01 8.17 4.32
N ILE A 103 5.80 8.83 5.45
CA ILE A 103 6.74 9.76 6.04
C ILE A 103 7.45 9.04 7.18
N LYS A 104 8.70 8.69 6.94
CA LYS A 104 9.56 8.07 7.96
C LYS A 104 9.97 9.14 8.96
N LEU A 105 9.64 8.94 10.23
CA LEU A 105 10.18 9.77 11.29
C LEU A 105 11.64 9.42 11.46
N GLY A 106 12.52 10.42 11.44
CA GLY A 106 13.96 10.23 11.52
C GLY A 106 14.40 9.59 12.84
N GLU A 107 15.61 9.07 12.86
CA GLU A 107 16.23 8.45 14.05
C GLU A 107 16.35 9.42 15.22
N ASN A 108 16.30 10.73 14.95
CA ASN A 108 16.36 11.80 15.96
C ASN A 108 15.02 12.02 16.69
N VAL A 109 13.92 11.41 16.24
CA VAL A 109 12.63 11.52 16.91
C VAL A 109 12.44 10.33 17.85
N THR A 110 12.75 10.53 19.12
CA THR A 110 12.65 9.53 20.18
C THR A 110 11.67 9.98 21.27
N ILE A 111 11.49 9.17 22.31
CA ILE A 111 10.71 9.57 23.50
C ILE A 111 11.41 10.74 24.23
N GLU A 112 12.73 10.77 24.20
CA GLU A 112 13.57 11.80 24.85
C GLU A 112 13.68 13.06 23.97
N ASN A 113 13.55 12.90 22.66
CA ASN A 113 13.55 13.98 21.68
C ASN A 113 12.29 13.90 20.78
N PRO A 114 11.10 14.23 21.30
CA PRO A 114 9.86 14.17 20.54
C PRO A 114 9.78 15.28 19.47
N ILE A 115 8.80 15.17 18.60
CA ILE A 115 8.46 16.25 17.65
C ILE A 115 8.16 17.51 18.46
N ASP A 116 8.83 18.61 18.13
CA ASP A 116 8.60 19.92 18.75
C ASP A 116 7.25 20.50 18.31
N ILE A 117 6.25 20.25 19.12
CA ILE A 117 4.86 20.71 18.87
C ILE A 117 4.75 22.22 19.09
N GLU A 118 5.52 22.81 20.02
CA GLU A 118 5.47 24.24 20.28
C GLU A 118 6.00 25.05 19.09
N SER A 119 7.10 24.61 18.49
CA SER A 119 7.63 25.22 17.27
C SER A 119 6.67 25.05 16.10
N LEU A 120 6.09 23.85 15.96
CA LEU A 120 5.08 23.59 14.92
C LEU A 120 3.86 24.51 15.06
N GLU A 121 3.41 24.77 16.28
CA GLU A 121 2.27 25.65 16.54
C GLU A 121 2.58 27.10 16.12
N LYS A 122 3.78 27.58 16.37
CA LYS A 122 4.24 28.91 15.97
C LYS A 122 4.39 29.04 14.45
N GLU A 123 4.81 27.99 13.78
CA GLU A 123 5.08 27.97 12.34
C GLU A 123 3.85 27.58 11.50
N ARG A 124 2.80 27.07 12.12
CA ARG A 124 1.62 26.50 11.46
C ARG A 124 1.05 27.39 10.36
N ASP A 125 0.84 28.66 10.66
CA ASP A 125 0.20 29.60 9.71
C ASP A 125 1.12 29.87 8.51
N GLN A 126 2.44 29.83 8.70
CA GLN A 126 3.43 29.95 7.62
C GLN A 126 3.45 28.68 6.75
N ILE A 127 3.31 27.49 7.35
CA ILE A 127 3.20 26.23 6.62
C ILE A 127 1.96 26.24 5.72
N TRP A 128 0.81 26.66 6.26
CA TRP A 128 -0.42 26.79 5.48
C TRP A 128 -0.31 27.86 4.39
N ALA A 129 0.33 29.00 4.67
CA ALA A 129 0.56 30.05 3.68
C ALA A 129 1.43 29.51 2.52
N ALA A 130 2.49 28.76 2.82
CA ALA A 130 3.33 28.13 1.81
C ALA A 130 2.55 27.12 0.95
N ALA A 131 1.73 26.27 1.58
CA ALA A 131 0.88 25.32 0.87
C ALA A 131 -0.14 26.01 -0.07
N VAL A 132 -0.75 27.10 0.39
CA VAL A 132 -1.67 27.92 -0.43
C VAL A 132 -0.94 28.57 -1.60
N MET A 133 0.28 29.04 -1.40
CA MET A 133 1.09 29.58 -2.50
C MET A 133 1.46 28.52 -3.53
N ALA A 134 1.89 27.36 -3.09
CA ALA A 134 2.19 26.22 -3.96
C ALA A 134 0.97 25.84 -4.82
N TYR A 135 -0.19 25.73 -4.19
CA TYR A 135 -1.46 25.47 -4.88
C TYR A 135 -1.80 26.55 -5.92
N LYS A 136 -1.68 27.85 -5.57
CA LYS A 136 -1.93 28.96 -6.48
C LYS A 136 -0.95 29.01 -7.65
N ASN A 137 0.26 28.54 -7.44
CA ASN A 137 1.29 28.43 -8.48
C ASN A 137 1.08 27.21 -9.38
N GLY A 138 0.04 26.40 -9.15
CA GLY A 138 -0.30 25.23 -9.95
C GLY A 138 0.54 23.99 -9.65
N GLU A 139 1.14 23.91 -8.46
CA GLU A 139 1.84 22.72 -8.02
C GLU A 139 0.87 21.52 -7.99
N SER A 140 1.33 20.38 -8.49
CA SER A 140 0.50 19.17 -8.59
C SER A 140 0.17 18.62 -7.20
N THR A 141 -1.10 18.31 -6.98
CA THR A 141 -1.58 17.61 -5.77
C THR A 141 -1.51 16.09 -5.86
N TYR A 142 -0.91 15.58 -6.92
CA TYR A 142 -0.70 14.14 -7.16
C TYR A 142 0.71 13.88 -7.67
N LEU A 143 1.19 12.67 -7.45
CA LEU A 143 2.53 12.27 -7.87
C LEU A 143 2.65 12.24 -9.39
N THR A 144 3.78 12.67 -9.91
CA THR A 144 4.18 12.39 -11.29
C THR A 144 4.48 10.90 -11.45
N LYS A 145 4.53 10.41 -12.68
CA LYS A 145 4.87 8.99 -12.94
C LYS A 145 6.25 8.61 -12.40
N GLU A 146 7.21 9.53 -12.44
CA GLU A 146 8.55 9.31 -11.90
C GLU A 146 8.52 9.20 -10.38
N ASN A 147 7.83 10.11 -9.71
CA ASN A 147 7.67 10.08 -8.26
C ASN A 147 6.83 8.87 -7.80
N GLU A 148 5.85 8.42 -8.60
CA GLU A 148 5.11 7.18 -8.31
C GLU A 148 6.05 5.95 -8.28
N LEU A 149 7.05 5.89 -9.15
CA LEU A 149 8.03 4.80 -9.15
C LEU A 149 8.89 4.82 -7.89
N ILE A 150 9.40 5.99 -7.52
CA ILE A 150 10.20 6.17 -6.29
C ILE A 150 9.38 5.76 -5.05
N VAL A 151 8.17 6.29 -4.90
CA VAL A 151 7.30 5.96 -3.76
C VAL A 151 6.94 4.47 -3.73
N ASN A 152 6.70 3.85 -4.88
CA ASN A 152 6.44 2.41 -4.92
C ASN A 152 7.66 1.58 -4.49
N GLU A 153 8.87 1.99 -4.87
CA GLU A 153 10.12 1.34 -4.47
C GLU A 153 10.35 1.48 -2.96
N GLU A 154 10.24 2.69 -2.42
CA GLU A 154 10.33 2.93 -0.97
C GLU A 154 9.26 2.15 -0.17
N ASN A 155 8.06 2.03 -0.71
CA ASN A 155 6.97 1.30 -0.07
C ASN A 155 7.19 -0.23 -0.01
N LEU A 156 8.14 -0.78 -0.77
CA LEU A 156 8.51 -2.20 -0.67
C LEU A 156 9.06 -2.55 0.72
N ASP A 157 9.78 -1.63 1.35
CA ASP A 157 10.35 -1.83 2.70
C ASP A 157 9.25 -2.00 3.77
N TYR A 158 8.04 -1.53 3.49
CA TYR A 158 6.90 -1.60 4.42
C TYR A 158 5.91 -2.72 4.09
N LEU A 159 6.23 -3.58 3.12
CA LEU A 159 5.40 -4.75 2.83
C LEU A 159 5.57 -5.81 3.91
N ILE A 160 4.44 -6.38 4.32
CA ILE A 160 4.46 -7.58 5.16
C ILE A 160 5.01 -8.73 4.31
N GLU A 161 6.19 -9.21 4.68
CA GLU A 161 6.78 -10.35 4.00
C GLU A 161 5.95 -11.62 4.16
N SER A 162 5.74 -12.30 3.05
CA SER A 162 5.11 -13.62 3.10
C SER A 162 6.06 -14.63 3.75
N PRO A 163 5.58 -15.45 4.71
CA PRO A 163 6.39 -16.53 5.28
C PRO A 163 6.94 -17.49 4.22
N TRP A 164 6.31 -17.53 3.07
CA TRP A 164 6.72 -18.40 1.95
C TRP A 164 7.91 -17.85 1.16
N LYS A 165 8.24 -16.56 1.30
CA LYS A 165 9.32 -15.93 0.53
C LYS A 165 10.65 -16.63 0.78
N SER A 166 11.06 -16.77 2.03
CA SER A 166 12.32 -17.40 2.40
C SER A 166 12.40 -18.87 1.96
N VAL A 167 11.29 -19.61 2.07
CA VAL A 167 11.21 -21.02 1.64
C VAL A 167 11.34 -21.13 0.12
N ILE A 168 10.67 -20.26 -0.62
CA ILE A 168 10.76 -20.21 -2.08
C ILE A 168 12.16 -19.79 -2.52
N GLU A 169 12.78 -18.79 -1.87
CA GLU A 169 14.16 -18.38 -2.16
C GLU A 169 15.13 -19.56 -1.99
N GLN A 170 15.08 -20.27 -0.87
CA GLN A 170 15.90 -21.48 -0.63
C GLN A 170 15.67 -22.56 -1.69
N PHE A 171 14.43 -22.78 -2.09
CA PHE A 171 14.08 -23.72 -3.16
C PHE A 171 14.70 -23.31 -4.50
N LEU A 172 14.69 -22.01 -4.83
CA LEU A 172 15.21 -21.48 -6.07
C LEU A 172 16.76 -21.40 -6.08
N ASP A 173 17.39 -21.29 -4.93
CA ASP A 173 18.85 -21.30 -4.80
C ASP A 173 19.46 -22.67 -5.06
N ASN A 174 18.66 -23.73 -5.01
CA ASN A 174 19.11 -25.07 -5.39
C ASN A 174 19.43 -25.09 -6.89
N PRO A 175 20.67 -25.50 -7.30
CA PRO A 175 21.09 -25.53 -8.71
C PRO A 175 20.14 -26.33 -9.62
N SER A 176 19.50 -27.37 -9.12
CA SER A 176 18.55 -28.20 -9.86
C SER A 176 17.26 -27.47 -10.22
N ASN A 177 16.92 -26.39 -9.50
CA ASN A 177 15.69 -25.62 -9.70
C ASN A 177 15.92 -24.29 -10.41
N ARG A 178 17.17 -23.80 -10.44
CA ARG A 178 17.54 -22.49 -10.94
C ARG A 178 17.20 -22.25 -12.41
N HIS A 179 17.29 -23.28 -13.25
CA HIS A 179 17.05 -23.22 -14.71
C HIS A 179 15.74 -23.93 -15.13
N ARG A 180 14.92 -24.29 -14.17
CA ARG A 180 13.68 -25.03 -14.43
C ARG A 180 12.55 -24.07 -14.76
N GLU A 181 11.69 -24.46 -15.70
CA GLU A 181 10.40 -23.80 -15.89
C GLU A 181 9.49 -24.08 -14.68
N LEU A 182 9.16 -23.03 -13.96
CA LEU A 182 8.36 -23.11 -12.73
C LEU A 182 6.90 -22.77 -13.02
N THR A 183 6.00 -23.51 -12.41
CA THR A 183 4.58 -23.12 -12.32
C THR A 183 4.26 -22.77 -10.87
N THR A 184 3.21 -21.98 -10.65
CA THR A 184 2.75 -21.72 -9.26
C THR A 184 2.38 -23.00 -8.53
N GLU A 185 1.84 -23.99 -9.26
CA GLU A 185 1.50 -25.32 -8.74
C GLU A 185 2.75 -26.11 -8.32
N SER A 186 3.81 -26.13 -9.16
CA SER A 186 5.05 -26.84 -8.82
C SER A 186 5.72 -26.22 -7.59
N VAL A 187 5.77 -24.90 -7.49
CA VAL A 187 6.34 -24.22 -6.33
C VAL A 187 5.52 -24.49 -5.06
N LEU A 188 4.19 -24.47 -5.15
CA LEU A 188 3.32 -24.81 -4.00
C LEU A 188 3.53 -26.25 -3.55
N THR A 189 3.70 -27.17 -4.48
CA THR A 189 3.86 -28.61 -4.16
C THR A 189 5.27 -28.91 -3.65
N GLU A 190 6.31 -28.37 -4.31
CA GLU A 190 7.69 -28.78 -4.09
C GLU A 190 8.43 -27.92 -3.05
N ALA A 191 8.14 -26.60 -3.00
CA ALA A 191 8.77 -25.69 -2.06
C ALA A 191 7.96 -25.52 -0.78
N ILE A 192 6.64 -25.36 -0.91
CA ILE A 192 5.74 -25.10 0.23
C ILE A 192 5.15 -26.41 0.80
N GLU A 193 5.35 -27.54 0.11
CA GLU A 193 4.84 -28.87 0.48
C GLU A 193 3.31 -28.88 0.67
N LYS A 194 2.60 -28.02 -0.10
CA LYS A 194 1.15 -27.92 -0.02
C LYS A 194 0.49 -28.88 -1.02
N PRO A 195 -0.28 -29.89 -0.54
CA PRO A 195 -0.97 -30.85 -1.40
C PRO A 195 -1.89 -30.16 -2.42
N ILE A 196 -1.98 -30.69 -3.63
CA ILE A 196 -2.72 -30.09 -4.76
C ILE A 196 -4.19 -29.86 -4.38
N GLU A 197 -4.81 -30.77 -3.63
CA GLU A 197 -6.21 -30.66 -3.20
C GLU A 197 -6.46 -29.49 -2.24
N ARG A 198 -5.40 -28.99 -1.59
CA ARG A 198 -5.46 -27.85 -0.65
C ARG A 198 -4.99 -26.53 -1.26
N GLN A 199 -4.50 -26.56 -2.51
CA GLN A 199 -4.06 -25.35 -3.20
C GLN A 199 -5.25 -24.51 -3.62
N THR A 200 -5.24 -23.26 -3.21
CA THR A 200 -6.27 -22.29 -3.57
C THR A 200 -5.76 -21.33 -4.65
N ARG A 201 -6.68 -20.63 -5.32
CA ARG A 201 -6.31 -19.56 -6.25
C ARG A 201 -5.52 -18.44 -5.55
N TYR A 202 -5.80 -18.22 -4.29
CA TYR A 202 -5.08 -17.26 -3.45
C TYR A 202 -3.60 -17.68 -3.29
N ASP A 203 -3.33 -18.95 -2.98
CA ASP A 203 -1.97 -19.46 -2.85
C ASP A 203 -1.18 -19.29 -4.15
N GLN A 204 -1.82 -19.59 -5.28
CA GLN A 204 -1.20 -19.43 -6.60
C GLN A 204 -0.88 -17.96 -6.90
N MET A 205 -1.74 -17.02 -6.49
CA MET A 205 -1.48 -15.59 -6.63
C MET A 205 -0.31 -15.15 -5.75
N GLN A 206 -0.22 -15.65 -4.52
CA GLN A 206 0.84 -15.32 -3.59
C GLN A 206 2.21 -15.80 -4.11
N VAL A 207 2.30 -17.05 -4.57
CA VAL A 207 3.52 -17.58 -5.21
C VAL A 207 3.88 -16.77 -6.46
N ALA A 208 2.88 -16.45 -7.30
CA ALA A 208 3.10 -15.66 -8.51
C ALA A 208 3.72 -14.30 -8.21
N THR A 209 3.28 -13.66 -7.13
CA THR A 209 3.80 -12.39 -6.64
C THR A 209 5.24 -12.53 -6.15
N ILE A 210 5.52 -13.54 -5.31
CA ILE A 210 6.88 -13.79 -4.81
C ILE A 210 7.85 -14.05 -5.97
N LEU A 211 7.47 -14.88 -6.94
CA LEU A 211 8.31 -15.17 -8.11
C LEU A 211 8.62 -13.93 -8.93
N LYS A 212 7.64 -13.04 -9.12
CA LYS A 212 7.86 -11.76 -9.83
C LYS A 212 8.85 -10.88 -9.09
N ASN A 213 8.73 -10.76 -7.76
CA ASN A 213 9.64 -9.96 -6.93
C ASN A 213 11.08 -10.52 -6.94
N LEU A 214 11.21 -11.82 -7.13
CA LEU A 214 12.50 -12.49 -7.32
C LEU A 214 13.04 -12.40 -8.77
N GLY A 215 12.39 -11.60 -9.63
CA GLY A 215 12.83 -11.34 -11.00
C GLY A 215 12.44 -12.41 -12.02
N TYR A 216 11.42 -13.22 -11.70
CA TYR A 216 10.89 -14.19 -12.66
C TYR A 216 9.81 -13.59 -13.54
N GLU A 217 9.93 -13.75 -14.85
CA GLU A 217 8.91 -13.35 -15.82
C GLU A 217 7.89 -14.46 -16.08
N LYS A 218 6.62 -14.07 -16.15
CA LYS A 218 5.54 -14.99 -16.52
C LYS A 218 5.42 -15.11 -18.04
N LYS A 219 5.67 -16.30 -18.58
CA LYS A 219 5.59 -16.61 -20.02
C LYS A 219 4.60 -17.74 -20.29
N ARG A 220 4.04 -17.75 -21.48
CA ARG A 220 3.13 -18.81 -21.92
C ARG A 220 3.90 -19.82 -22.74
N ARG A 221 4.03 -21.06 -22.28
CA ARG A 221 4.75 -22.15 -22.94
C ARG A 221 3.83 -23.34 -23.21
N GLY A 222 4.17 -24.13 -24.23
CA GLY A 222 3.46 -25.35 -24.62
C GLY A 222 2.89 -25.31 -26.05
N THR A 223 2.39 -26.44 -26.51
CA THR A 223 1.76 -26.63 -27.83
C THR A 223 0.33 -26.07 -27.86
N LYS A 224 -0.24 -25.93 -29.10
CA LYS A 224 -1.55 -25.29 -29.32
C LYS A 224 -2.69 -25.82 -28.41
N ASN A 225 -2.59 -27.10 -27.97
CA ASN A 225 -3.60 -27.77 -27.14
C ASN A 225 -3.26 -27.89 -25.66
N CYS A 226 -2.04 -27.52 -25.23
CA CYS A 226 -1.61 -27.62 -23.83
C CYS A 226 -0.68 -26.47 -23.47
N ARG A 227 -1.23 -25.26 -23.36
CA ARG A 227 -0.46 -24.07 -22.97
C ARG A 227 -0.55 -23.84 -21.48
N LYS A 228 0.63 -23.81 -20.81
CA LYS A 228 0.74 -23.50 -19.38
C LYS A 228 1.44 -22.16 -19.19
N TRP A 229 1.13 -21.48 -18.08
CA TRP A 229 1.86 -20.33 -17.62
C TRP A 229 3.05 -20.79 -16.80
N VAL A 230 4.25 -20.38 -17.19
CA VAL A 230 5.49 -20.70 -16.51
C VAL A 230 6.22 -19.41 -16.11
N TYR A 231 7.05 -19.51 -15.09
CA TYR A 231 7.91 -18.44 -14.59
C TYR A 231 9.35 -18.79 -14.92
N ILE A 232 10.07 -17.86 -15.54
CA ILE A 232 11.45 -18.03 -16.04
C ILE A 232 12.25 -16.81 -15.58
N ARG A 233 13.46 -17.01 -15.07
CA ARG A 233 14.37 -15.92 -14.70
C ARG A 233 15.11 -15.43 -15.94
N ASP A 234 15.16 -14.13 -16.17
CA ASP A 234 15.72 -13.54 -17.42
C ASP A 234 17.26 -13.62 -17.51
N SER A 235 17.95 -13.98 -16.41
CA SER A 235 19.40 -14.16 -16.38
C SER A 235 19.94 -15.29 -17.30
N ASP A 236 19.05 -16.09 -17.89
CA ASP A 236 19.42 -17.22 -18.76
C ASP A 236 19.51 -16.83 -20.25
N ARG A 237 19.34 -15.55 -20.59
CA ARG A 237 19.47 -15.07 -21.99
C ARG A 237 20.91 -15.02 -22.52
N VAL A 238 21.90 -15.16 -21.66
CA VAL A 238 23.33 -14.99 -22.07
C VAL A 238 23.96 -16.28 -22.61
N LEU A 239 23.32 -17.45 -22.47
CA LEU A 239 23.94 -18.74 -22.80
C LEU A 239 23.34 -19.47 -24.02
N THR A 240 22.41 -18.88 -24.77
CA THR A 240 21.82 -19.52 -25.96
C THR A 240 22.05 -18.77 -27.27
N SER A 241 23.14 -17.99 -27.36
CA SER A 241 23.64 -17.43 -28.62
C SER A 241 25.13 -17.73 -28.77
N VAL A 242 25.45 -18.96 -29.03
CA VAL A 242 26.67 -19.40 -29.74
C VAL A 242 26.27 -20.47 -30.74
#